data_ca8ad5928f38dd430e570d37d2bd1898
#
_entry.id   ca8ad5928f38dd430e570d37d2bd1898
#
_cell.length_a   1.000
_cell.length_b   1.000
_cell.length_c   1.000
_cell.angle_alpha   90.00
_cell.angle_beta   90.00
_cell.angle_gamma   90.00
#
_symmetry.space_group_name_H-M   'P 1'
#
loop_
_entity.id
_entity.type
_entity.pdbx_description
1 polymer ?
#
loop_
_entity_poly.entity_id
_entity_poly.type
_entity_poly.pdbx_seq_one_letter_code
_entity_poly.pdbx_strand_id
1 'polypeptide(L)'
;MRRAALGALRIIVEKNLPLDLEDLVKKSAALFGDKLTNQNVVADVVDFMLGRFRAWYQDEGIAVDVIQAVLARRPTRPADFDARVRAVSHFRTLDSAEALAAANKRVSNILAKADAAIGEINLTACVEPAEKVLAEAVLALRTEVQPLIAQGDYTAVLDKLANLRAPVDSFFDNVMVNAEDPALRQNRLAILSTLQGLFLQVADISVLQ
;
A
#
# COMPACT_ATOMS: atom_id res chain seq x y z
N MET A 1 14.67 -18.33 19.50
CA MET A 1 13.63 -17.37 19.13
C MET A 1 13.35 -17.29 17.62
N ARG A 2 14.34 -17.04 16.74
CA ARG A 2 14.12 -16.88 15.27
C ARG A 2 13.34 -18.03 14.62
N ARG A 3 13.72 -19.29 14.89
CA ARG A 3 13.04 -20.49 14.33
C ARG A 3 11.59 -20.62 14.81
N ALA A 4 11.34 -20.33 16.10
CA ALA A 4 10.00 -20.41 16.67
C ALA A 4 9.07 -19.36 16.07
N ALA A 5 9.54 -18.11 15.93
CA ALA A 5 8.78 -17.04 15.27
C ALA A 5 8.42 -17.40 13.83
N LEU A 6 9.41 -17.90 13.04
CA LEU A 6 9.17 -18.31 11.65
C LEU A 6 8.19 -19.48 11.57
N GLY A 7 8.29 -20.47 12.50
CA GLY A 7 7.35 -21.59 12.56
C GLY A 7 5.92 -21.13 12.83
N ALA A 8 5.73 -20.19 13.78
CA ALA A 8 4.42 -19.62 14.08
C ALA A 8 3.84 -18.87 12.84
N LEU A 9 4.64 -18.04 12.18
CA LEU A 9 4.23 -17.32 10.97
C LEU A 9 3.82 -18.27 9.85
N ARG A 10 4.61 -19.32 9.61
CA ARG A 10 4.28 -20.34 8.58
C ARG A 10 2.97 -21.03 8.87
N ILE A 11 2.73 -21.45 10.10
CA ILE A 11 1.46 -22.11 10.48
C ILE A 11 0.28 -21.16 10.21
N ILE A 12 0.40 -19.90 10.60
CA ILE A 12 -0.68 -18.90 10.40
C ILE A 12 -0.97 -18.71 8.92
N VAL A 13 0.06 -18.56 8.08
CA VAL A 13 -0.08 -18.36 6.64
C VAL A 13 -0.59 -19.63 5.95
N GLU A 14 0.07 -20.78 6.14
CA GLU A 14 -0.24 -22.04 5.45
C GLU A 14 -1.63 -22.57 5.81
N LYS A 15 -2.12 -22.27 7.02
CA LYS A 15 -3.46 -22.64 7.47
C LYS A 15 -4.48 -21.52 7.28
N ASN A 16 -4.08 -20.40 6.68
CA ASN A 16 -4.92 -19.22 6.49
C ASN A 16 -5.69 -18.81 7.76
N LEU A 17 -4.98 -18.75 8.88
CA LEU A 17 -5.60 -18.43 10.17
C LEU A 17 -5.87 -16.92 10.28
N PRO A 18 -7.07 -16.49 10.72
CA PRO A 18 -7.43 -15.08 10.84
C PRO A 18 -6.84 -14.47 12.14
N LEU A 19 -5.53 -14.64 12.34
CA LEU A 19 -4.83 -14.18 13.53
C LEU A 19 -4.09 -12.89 13.27
N ASP A 20 -4.15 -11.98 14.23
CA ASP A 20 -3.39 -10.71 14.22
C ASP A 20 -2.23 -10.81 15.20
N LEU A 21 -1.01 -10.50 14.74
CA LEU A 21 0.21 -10.59 15.57
C LEU A 21 0.18 -9.63 16.75
N GLU A 22 -0.34 -8.42 16.54
CA GLU A 22 -0.40 -7.43 17.61
C GLU A 22 -1.32 -7.87 18.73
N ASP A 23 -2.50 -8.41 18.40
CA ASP A 23 -3.44 -8.96 19.35
C ASP A 23 -2.87 -10.18 20.09
N LEU A 24 -2.20 -11.08 19.38
CA LEU A 24 -1.56 -12.25 19.99
C LEU A 24 -0.46 -11.85 20.97
N VAL A 25 0.39 -10.89 20.59
CA VAL A 25 1.48 -10.42 21.44
C VAL A 25 0.94 -9.65 22.65
N LYS A 26 -0.10 -8.81 22.49
CA LYS A 26 -0.78 -8.13 23.60
C LYS A 26 -1.32 -9.13 24.62
N LYS A 27 -2.04 -10.16 24.17
CA LYS A 27 -2.57 -11.21 25.03
C LYS A 27 -1.45 -11.98 25.73
N SER A 28 -0.39 -12.32 25.01
CA SER A 28 0.76 -13.01 25.59
C SER A 28 1.49 -12.16 26.62
N ALA A 29 1.71 -10.88 26.35
CA ALA A 29 2.36 -9.94 27.27
C ALA A 29 1.55 -9.78 28.57
N ALA A 30 0.22 -9.73 28.49
CA ALA A 30 -0.65 -9.62 29.66
C ALA A 30 -0.49 -10.79 30.66
N LEU A 31 -0.11 -11.99 30.18
CA LEU A 31 0.13 -13.16 31.05
C LEU A 31 1.37 -13.03 31.94
N PHE A 32 2.31 -12.16 31.57
CA PHE A 32 3.53 -11.92 32.35
C PHE A 32 3.33 -10.88 33.46
N GLY A 33 2.28 -10.05 33.38
CA GLY A 33 1.99 -9.02 34.39
C GLY A 33 3.20 -8.11 34.65
N ASP A 34 3.47 -7.86 35.93
CA ASP A 34 4.54 -6.97 36.36
C ASP A 34 5.97 -7.51 36.09
N LYS A 35 6.09 -8.73 35.58
CA LYS A 35 7.41 -9.31 35.21
C LYS A 35 7.99 -8.69 33.96
N LEU A 36 7.16 -8.05 33.11
CA LEU A 36 7.61 -7.33 31.92
C LEU A 36 7.90 -5.87 32.26
N THR A 37 9.15 -5.47 32.13
CA THR A 37 9.61 -4.09 32.35
C THR A 37 9.64 -3.26 31.07
N ASN A 38 9.69 -3.93 29.90
CA ASN A 38 9.70 -3.25 28.60
C ASN A 38 8.27 -2.78 28.24
N GLN A 39 8.06 -1.48 28.21
CA GLN A 39 6.78 -0.87 27.85
C GLN A 39 6.46 -1.00 26.34
N ASN A 40 7.48 -1.22 25.50
CA ASN A 40 7.35 -1.34 24.05
C ASN A 40 7.33 -2.80 23.56
N VAL A 41 7.22 -3.77 24.46
CA VAL A 41 7.34 -5.20 24.13
C VAL A 41 6.45 -5.64 22.96
N VAL A 42 5.23 -5.10 22.85
CA VAL A 42 4.30 -5.45 21.77
C VAL A 42 4.84 -5.01 20.42
N ALA A 43 5.25 -3.75 20.31
CA ALA A 43 5.80 -3.21 19.07
C ALA A 43 7.10 -3.93 18.69
N ASP A 44 8.01 -4.13 19.65
CA ASP A 44 9.31 -4.76 19.42
C ASP A 44 9.16 -6.22 18.94
N VAL A 45 8.22 -6.98 19.50
CA VAL A 45 7.98 -8.38 19.10
C VAL A 45 7.30 -8.43 17.73
N VAL A 46 6.32 -7.56 17.46
CA VAL A 46 5.67 -7.49 16.14
C VAL A 46 6.70 -7.14 15.07
N ASP A 47 7.54 -6.13 15.29
CA ASP A 47 8.59 -5.73 14.34
C ASP A 47 9.61 -6.85 14.11
N PHE A 48 10.01 -7.53 15.19
CA PHE A 48 10.86 -8.72 15.09
C PHE A 48 10.22 -9.82 14.24
N MET A 49 8.92 -10.07 14.39
CA MET A 49 8.19 -11.08 13.62
C MET A 49 8.04 -10.65 12.15
N LEU A 50 7.65 -9.41 11.89
CA LEU A 50 7.56 -8.87 10.53
C LEU A 50 8.91 -8.93 9.80
N GLY A 51 10.02 -8.67 10.50
CA GLY A 51 11.36 -8.84 9.96
C GLY A 51 11.70 -10.28 9.54
N ARG A 52 10.97 -11.30 10.03
CA ARG A 52 11.16 -12.70 9.59
C ARG A 52 10.51 -12.98 8.24
N PHE A 53 9.47 -12.25 7.87
CA PHE A 53 8.88 -12.34 6.53
C PHE A 53 9.90 -12.03 5.44
N ARG A 54 10.74 -11.02 5.64
CA ARG A 54 11.77 -10.67 4.66
C ARG A 54 12.67 -11.87 4.32
N ALA A 55 13.22 -12.54 5.34
CA ALA A 55 14.07 -13.70 5.12
C ALA A 55 13.28 -14.86 4.48
N TRP A 56 12.08 -15.13 4.95
CA TRP A 56 11.25 -16.23 4.43
C TRP A 56 10.92 -16.04 2.96
N TYR A 57 10.36 -14.88 2.57
CA TYR A 57 9.97 -14.65 1.19
C TYR A 57 11.16 -14.51 0.23
N GLN A 58 12.31 -14.02 0.73
CA GLN A 58 13.56 -14.07 -0.06
C GLN A 58 13.99 -15.51 -0.35
N ASP A 59 13.90 -16.42 0.64
CA ASP A 59 14.18 -17.84 0.45
C ASP A 59 13.21 -18.50 -0.54
N GLU A 60 11.97 -17.99 -0.67
CA GLU A 60 10.99 -18.38 -1.69
C GLU A 60 11.23 -17.74 -3.08
N GLY A 61 12.24 -16.91 -3.22
CA GLY A 61 12.58 -16.24 -4.48
C GLY A 61 11.77 -14.98 -4.76
N ILE A 62 11.03 -14.45 -3.79
CA ILE A 62 10.32 -13.18 -3.93
C ILE A 62 11.31 -12.01 -3.91
N ALA A 63 11.15 -11.09 -4.85
CA ALA A 63 12.01 -9.92 -4.97
C ALA A 63 11.93 -9.01 -3.73
N VAL A 64 13.08 -8.44 -3.35
CA VAL A 64 13.21 -7.64 -2.12
C VAL A 64 12.32 -6.41 -2.12
N ASP A 65 12.19 -5.74 -3.25
CA ASP A 65 11.35 -4.57 -3.44
C ASP A 65 9.85 -4.86 -3.24
N VAL A 66 9.38 -6.05 -3.68
CA VAL A 66 8.02 -6.54 -3.41
C VAL A 66 7.77 -6.69 -1.92
N ILE A 67 8.68 -7.33 -1.22
CA ILE A 67 8.57 -7.51 0.23
C ILE A 67 8.58 -6.16 0.95
N GLN A 68 9.44 -5.24 0.53
CA GLN A 68 9.53 -3.89 1.10
C GLN A 68 8.26 -3.08 0.86
N ALA A 69 7.66 -3.17 -0.34
CA ALA A 69 6.41 -2.50 -0.68
C ALA A 69 5.27 -2.88 0.29
N VAL A 70 5.19 -4.16 0.66
CA VAL A 70 4.20 -4.65 1.62
C VAL A 70 4.58 -4.30 3.06
N LEU A 71 5.84 -4.46 3.46
CA LEU A 71 6.33 -4.11 4.80
C LEU A 71 6.13 -2.62 5.12
N ALA A 72 6.21 -1.74 4.12
CA ALA A 72 5.96 -0.31 4.28
C ALA A 72 4.53 -0.01 4.80
N ARG A 73 3.57 -0.91 4.55
CA ARG A 73 2.19 -0.82 5.08
C ARG A 73 2.03 -1.47 6.44
N ARG A 74 3.03 -2.21 6.91
CA ARG A 74 3.07 -2.88 8.21
C ARG A 74 1.81 -3.70 8.53
N PRO A 75 1.33 -4.59 7.64
CA PRO A 75 0.18 -5.43 7.94
C PRO A 75 0.53 -6.43 9.04
N THR A 76 -0.29 -6.49 10.10
CA THR A 76 -0.03 -7.31 11.30
C THR A 76 -0.66 -8.70 11.24
N ARG A 77 -1.46 -8.99 10.21
CA ARG A 77 -2.05 -10.31 9.95
C ARG A 77 -1.18 -11.08 8.96
N PRO A 78 -0.53 -12.19 9.35
CA PRO A 78 0.35 -12.93 8.46
C PRO A 78 -0.29 -13.44 7.17
N ALA A 79 -1.54 -13.93 7.22
CA ALA A 79 -2.26 -14.37 6.03
C ALA A 79 -2.58 -13.20 5.07
N ASP A 80 -2.92 -12.03 5.60
CA ASP A 80 -3.12 -10.81 4.82
C ASP A 80 -1.80 -10.32 4.22
N PHE A 81 -0.70 -10.41 4.97
CA PHE A 81 0.65 -10.11 4.47
C PHE A 81 1.01 -10.98 3.26
N ASP A 82 0.79 -12.28 3.33
CA ASP A 82 1.03 -13.21 2.23
C ASP A 82 0.20 -12.87 0.99
N ALA A 83 -1.11 -12.63 1.16
CA ALA A 83 -1.99 -12.25 0.07
C ALA A 83 -1.50 -10.99 -0.66
N ARG A 84 -1.03 -9.97 0.09
CA ARG A 84 -0.45 -8.74 -0.47
C ARG A 84 0.86 -9.01 -1.22
N VAL A 85 1.75 -9.83 -0.67
CA VAL A 85 3.02 -10.18 -1.33
C VAL A 85 2.76 -10.91 -2.66
N ARG A 86 1.81 -11.87 -2.68
CA ARG A 86 1.44 -12.56 -3.92
C ARG A 86 0.85 -11.60 -4.95
N ALA A 87 -0.03 -10.69 -4.54
CA ALA A 87 -0.63 -9.69 -5.41
C ALA A 87 0.42 -8.72 -5.99
N VAL A 88 1.35 -8.21 -5.18
CA VAL A 88 2.40 -7.30 -5.66
C VAL A 88 3.40 -8.03 -6.56
N SER A 89 3.72 -9.31 -6.27
CA SER A 89 4.54 -10.15 -7.15
C SER A 89 3.90 -10.32 -8.53
N HIS A 90 2.59 -10.56 -8.58
CA HIS A 90 1.84 -10.62 -9.84
C HIS A 90 1.84 -9.26 -10.54
N PHE A 91 1.47 -8.18 -9.85
CA PHE A 91 1.45 -6.82 -10.40
C PHE A 91 2.79 -6.45 -11.06
N ARG A 92 3.91 -6.80 -10.44
CA ARG A 92 5.25 -6.53 -10.97
C ARG A 92 5.51 -7.16 -12.35
N THR A 93 4.76 -8.20 -12.73
CA THR A 93 4.86 -8.84 -14.05
C THR A 93 4.07 -8.13 -15.15
N LEU A 94 3.21 -7.17 -14.78
CA LEU A 94 2.39 -6.44 -15.73
C LEU A 94 3.20 -5.35 -16.44
N ASP A 95 2.92 -5.13 -17.72
CA ASP A 95 3.58 -4.08 -18.53
C ASP A 95 3.40 -2.65 -17.99
N SER A 96 2.35 -2.45 -17.18
CA SER A 96 2.06 -1.15 -16.54
C SER A 96 2.81 -0.92 -15.23
N ALA A 97 3.41 -1.95 -14.63
CA ALA A 97 3.94 -1.91 -13.27
C ALA A 97 5.06 -0.87 -13.10
N GLU A 98 6.05 -0.88 -13.99
CA GLU A 98 7.19 0.05 -13.93
C GLU A 98 6.73 1.51 -14.04
N ALA A 99 5.86 1.82 -15.01
CA ALA A 99 5.36 3.17 -15.23
C ALA A 99 4.53 3.65 -14.02
N LEU A 100 3.65 2.79 -13.46
CA LEU A 100 2.83 3.13 -12.30
C LEU A 100 3.66 3.26 -11.02
N ALA A 101 4.70 2.45 -10.83
CA ALA A 101 5.63 2.57 -9.70
C ALA A 101 6.38 3.91 -9.77
N ALA A 102 6.92 4.26 -10.93
CA ALA A 102 7.59 5.54 -11.16
C ALA A 102 6.65 6.74 -10.94
N ALA A 103 5.42 6.66 -11.45
CA ALA A 103 4.39 7.68 -11.23
C ALA A 103 4.04 7.82 -9.73
N ASN A 104 3.86 6.73 -8.99
CA ASN A 104 3.60 6.77 -7.55
C ASN A 104 4.77 7.38 -6.77
N LYS A 105 6.01 7.10 -7.16
CA LYS A 105 7.20 7.74 -6.58
C LYS A 105 7.20 9.26 -6.83
N ARG A 106 6.86 9.69 -8.04
CA ARG A 106 6.69 11.11 -8.38
C ARG A 106 5.59 11.75 -7.56
N VAL A 107 4.43 11.08 -7.43
CA VAL A 107 3.30 11.52 -6.59
C VAL A 107 3.73 11.68 -5.14
N SER A 108 4.41 10.69 -4.55
CA SER A 108 4.93 10.77 -3.18
C SER A 108 5.80 12.01 -2.97
N ASN A 109 6.70 12.30 -3.90
CA ASN A 109 7.57 13.47 -3.84
C ASN A 109 6.80 14.81 -3.97
N ILE A 110 5.73 14.84 -4.76
CA ILE A 110 4.87 16.01 -4.91
C ILE A 110 4.09 16.24 -3.61
N LEU A 111 3.44 15.20 -3.10
CA LEU A 111 2.60 15.29 -1.89
C LEU A 111 3.42 15.63 -0.63
N ALA A 112 4.66 15.12 -0.55
CA ALA A 112 5.57 15.45 0.56
C ALA A 112 5.94 16.94 0.65
N LYS A 113 5.77 17.70 -0.44
CA LYS A 113 6.03 19.15 -0.53
C LYS A 113 4.77 19.99 -0.42
N ALA A 114 3.61 19.36 -0.19
CA ALA A 114 2.35 20.08 -0.04
C ALA A 114 2.30 20.76 1.34
N ASP A 115 2.13 22.07 1.35
CA ASP A 115 2.15 22.90 2.57
C ASP A 115 0.80 22.96 3.31
N ALA A 116 -0.26 22.39 2.71
CA ALA A 116 -1.62 22.44 3.25
C ALA A 116 -2.28 21.06 3.26
N ALA A 117 -3.30 20.90 4.09
CA ALA A 117 -4.15 19.72 4.08
C ALA A 117 -4.81 19.52 2.70
N ILE A 118 -4.70 18.30 2.18
CA ILE A 118 -5.28 17.93 0.88
C ILE A 118 -6.73 17.55 1.09
N GLY A 119 -7.63 18.23 0.37
CA GLY A 119 -9.07 17.99 0.43
C GLY A 119 -9.55 16.85 -0.48
N GLU A 120 -10.86 16.80 -0.70
CA GLU A 120 -11.50 15.88 -1.65
C GLU A 120 -11.43 16.40 -3.09
N ILE A 121 -11.55 15.49 -4.07
CA ILE A 121 -11.59 15.83 -5.49
C ILE A 121 -12.88 16.58 -5.82
N ASN A 122 -12.75 17.70 -6.51
CA ASN A 122 -13.87 18.44 -7.10
C ASN A 122 -13.82 18.31 -8.63
N LEU A 123 -14.69 17.49 -9.20
CA LEU A 123 -14.77 17.30 -10.66
C LEU A 123 -15.09 18.56 -11.44
N THR A 124 -15.88 19.49 -10.85
CA THR A 124 -16.24 20.75 -11.52
C THR A 124 -15.10 21.76 -11.56
N ALA A 125 -14.07 21.55 -10.75
CA ALA A 125 -12.84 22.35 -10.74
C ALA A 125 -11.76 21.84 -11.70
N CYS A 126 -11.99 20.71 -12.39
CA CYS A 126 -11.07 20.20 -13.40
C CYS A 126 -11.15 21.05 -14.68
N VAL A 127 -10.02 21.59 -15.10
CA VAL A 127 -9.93 22.46 -16.29
C VAL A 127 -9.45 21.67 -17.50
N GLU A 128 -8.39 20.86 -17.31
CA GLU A 128 -7.79 20.07 -18.40
C GLU A 128 -8.54 18.75 -18.61
N PRO A 129 -8.73 18.31 -19.87
CA PRO A 129 -9.36 17.01 -20.15
C PRO A 129 -8.69 15.83 -19.44
N ALA A 130 -7.35 15.79 -19.43
CA ALA A 130 -6.58 14.73 -18.78
C ALA A 130 -6.76 14.73 -17.24
N GLU A 131 -6.93 15.90 -16.64
CA GLU A 131 -7.26 16.07 -15.23
C GLU A 131 -8.61 15.44 -14.89
N LYS A 132 -9.62 15.72 -15.69
CA LYS A 132 -10.96 15.16 -15.53
C LYS A 132 -10.99 13.64 -15.69
N VAL A 133 -10.32 13.12 -16.74
CA VAL A 133 -10.25 11.68 -17.01
C VAL A 133 -9.63 10.93 -15.83
N LEU A 134 -8.50 11.42 -15.29
CA LEU A 134 -7.86 10.77 -14.14
C LEU A 134 -8.72 10.88 -12.89
N ALA A 135 -9.33 12.06 -12.63
CA ALA A 135 -10.20 12.27 -11.48
C ALA A 135 -11.41 11.32 -11.48
N GLU A 136 -12.10 11.18 -12.62
CA GLU A 136 -13.21 10.25 -12.78
C GLU A 136 -12.75 8.79 -12.59
N ALA A 137 -11.63 8.40 -13.17
CA ALA A 137 -11.09 7.04 -13.07
C ALA A 137 -10.73 6.66 -11.64
N VAL A 138 -10.04 7.52 -10.88
CA VAL A 138 -9.68 7.21 -9.48
C VAL A 138 -10.90 7.18 -8.56
N LEU A 139 -11.91 8.01 -8.79
CA LEU A 139 -13.16 7.99 -8.03
C LEU A 139 -13.98 6.72 -8.28
N ALA A 140 -14.09 6.30 -9.54
CA ALA A 140 -14.76 5.05 -9.90
C ALA A 140 -14.06 3.85 -9.26
N LEU A 141 -12.74 3.75 -9.43
CA LEU A 141 -11.95 2.65 -8.86
C LEU A 141 -12.00 2.64 -7.33
N ARG A 142 -12.02 3.80 -6.66
CA ARG A 142 -12.18 3.89 -5.21
C ARG A 142 -13.41 3.12 -4.72
N THR A 143 -14.51 3.18 -5.45
CA THR A 143 -15.74 2.44 -5.12
C THR A 143 -15.63 0.96 -5.50
N GLU A 144 -15.11 0.68 -6.70
CA GLU A 144 -15.04 -0.68 -7.24
C GLU A 144 -14.09 -1.62 -6.48
N VAL A 145 -13.00 -1.10 -5.91
CA VAL A 145 -12.02 -1.94 -5.21
C VAL A 145 -12.40 -2.25 -3.77
N GLN A 146 -13.32 -1.51 -3.15
CA GLN A 146 -13.68 -1.72 -1.73
C GLN A 146 -14.14 -3.15 -1.43
N PRO A 147 -15.07 -3.76 -2.19
CA PRO A 147 -15.47 -5.14 -1.92
C PRO A 147 -14.33 -6.15 -2.10
N LEU A 148 -13.41 -5.90 -3.04
CA LEU A 148 -12.24 -6.76 -3.26
C LEU A 148 -11.25 -6.68 -2.09
N ILE A 149 -11.01 -5.46 -1.59
CA ILE A 149 -10.17 -5.24 -0.40
C ILE A 149 -10.77 -5.94 0.82
N ALA A 150 -12.09 -5.80 1.03
CA ALA A 150 -12.78 -6.46 2.12
C ALA A 150 -12.69 -7.99 2.08
N GLN A 151 -12.56 -8.57 0.88
CA GLN A 151 -12.36 -10.00 0.65
C GLN A 151 -10.87 -10.43 0.69
N GLY A 152 -9.94 -9.46 0.73
CA GLY A 152 -8.50 -9.74 0.65
C GLY A 152 -8.02 -10.12 -0.76
N ASP A 153 -8.83 -9.88 -1.79
CA ASP A 153 -8.47 -10.13 -3.20
C ASP A 153 -7.63 -8.99 -3.77
N TYR A 154 -6.43 -8.85 -3.24
CA TYR A 154 -5.49 -7.80 -3.62
C TYR A 154 -4.98 -7.93 -5.05
N THR A 155 -4.97 -9.13 -5.61
CA THR A 155 -4.61 -9.35 -7.01
C THR A 155 -5.63 -8.67 -7.92
N ALA A 156 -6.92 -8.92 -7.72
CA ALA A 156 -7.97 -8.26 -8.49
C ALA A 156 -7.97 -6.73 -8.29
N VAL A 157 -7.63 -6.25 -7.08
CA VAL A 157 -7.46 -4.81 -6.84
C VAL A 157 -6.36 -4.24 -7.73
N LEU A 158 -5.16 -4.82 -7.72
CA LEU A 158 -4.02 -4.31 -8.49
C LEU A 158 -4.24 -4.45 -9.99
N ASP A 159 -4.90 -5.50 -10.47
CA ASP A 159 -5.28 -5.68 -11.88
C ASP A 159 -6.22 -4.55 -12.36
N LYS A 160 -7.19 -4.13 -11.51
CA LYS A 160 -8.04 -2.98 -11.81
C LYS A 160 -7.22 -1.68 -11.82
N LEU A 161 -6.36 -1.47 -10.83
CA LEU A 161 -5.52 -0.26 -10.73
C LEU A 161 -4.49 -0.17 -11.85
N ALA A 162 -4.08 -1.29 -12.45
CA ALA A 162 -3.17 -1.33 -13.60
C ALA A 162 -3.72 -0.56 -14.82
N ASN A 163 -5.05 -0.45 -14.94
CA ASN A 163 -5.70 0.33 -16.01
C ASN A 163 -5.51 1.85 -15.86
N LEU A 164 -5.01 2.32 -14.72
CA LEU A 164 -4.70 3.74 -14.50
C LEU A 164 -3.45 4.21 -15.24
N ARG A 165 -2.65 3.32 -15.84
CA ARG A 165 -1.41 3.72 -16.55
C ARG A 165 -1.66 4.83 -17.55
N ALA A 166 -2.54 4.62 -18.54
CA ALA A 166 -2.78 5.61 -19.59
C ALA A 166 -3.36 6.94 -19.07
N PRO A 167 -4.37 6.96 -18.17
CA PRO A 167 -4.81 8.20 -17.52
C PRO A 167 -3.72 8.92 -16.75
N VAL A 168 -2.84 8.20 -16.05
CA VAL A 168 -1.75 8.78 -15.27
C VAL A 168 -0.68 9.38 -16.16
N ASP A 169 -0.27 8.67 -17.21
CA ASP A 169 0.70 9.17 -18.20
C ASP A 169 0.15 10.45 -18.85
N SER A 170 -1.11 10.41 -19.32
CA SER A 170 -1.75 11.59 -19.94
C SER A 170 -1.86 12.77 -18.97
N PHE A 171 -2.13 12.54 -17.71
CA PHE A 171 -2.19 13.58 -16.69
C PHE A 171 -0.81 14.26 -16.52
N PHE A 172 0.26 13.49 -16.38
CA PHE A 172 1.60 14.05 -16.19
C PHE A 172 2.17 14.74 -17.42
N ASP A 173 1.71 14.36 -18.62
CA ASP A 173 2.13 14.96 -19.87
C ASP A 173 1.41 16.31 -20.14
N ASN A 174 0.16 16.45 -19.69
CA ASN A 174 -0.69 17.57 -20.07
C ASN A 174 -1.08 18.51 -18.92
N VAL A 175 -0.83 18.12 -17.65
CA VAL A 175 -1.28 18.88 -16.48
C VAL A 175 -0.11 19.38 -15.64
N MET A 176 -0.02 20.70 -15.47
CA MET A 176 0.94 21.32 -14.56
C MET A 176 0.41 21.25 -13.12
N VAL A 177 0.89 20.31 -12.31
CA VAL A 177 0.40 20.10 -10.93
C VAL A 177 0.53 21.38 -10.08
N ASN A 178 1.69 22.06 -10.16
CA ASN A 178 1.96 23.30 -9.44
C ASN A 178 1.39 24.52 -10.18
N ALA A 179 0.06 24.55 -10.36
CA ALA A 179 -0.61 25.71 -10.93
C ALA A 179 -0.44 26.95 -10.03
N GLU A 180 -0.47 28.14 -10.63
CA GLU A 180 -0.44 29.42 -9.88
C GLU A 180 -1.71 29.59 -9.06
N ASP A 181 -2.88 29.21 -9.62
CA ASP A 181 -4.15 29.21 -8.89
C ASP A 181 -4.11 28.17 -7.75
N PRO A 182 -4.25 28.60 -6.48
CA PRO A 182 -4.21 27.69 -5.35
C PRO A 182 -5.36 26.67 -5.33
N ALA A 183 -6.56 27.05 -5.80
CA ALA A 183 -7.70 26.14 -5.81
C ALA A 183 -7.50 25.02 -6.83
N LEU A 184 -7.00 25.36 -8.01
CA LEU A 184 -6.67 24.39 -9.05
C LEU A 184 -5.53 23.45 -8.61
N ARG A 185 -4.48 24.02 -7.99
CA ARG A 185 -3.39 23.24 -7.44
C ARG A 185 -3.87 22.25 -6.38
N GLN A 186 -4.72 22.69 -5.44
CA GLN A 186 -5.28 21.82 -4.41
C GLN A 186 -6.11 20.68 -4.98
N ASN A 187 -6.93 20.93 -5.99
CA ASN A 187 -7.71 19.89 -6.65
C ASN A 187 -6.81 18.86 -7.34
N ARG A 188 -5.73 19.28 -8.00
CA ARG A 188 -4.72 18.40 -8.63
C ARG A 188 -3.99 17.54 -7.58
N LEU A 189 -3.63 18.12 -6.45
CA LEU A 189 -3.07 17.37 -5.33
C LEU A 189 -4.06 16.35 -4.75
N ALA A 190 -5.35 16.69 -4.69
CA ALA A 190 -6.40 15.75 -4.23
C ALA A 190 -6.53 14.54 -5.18
N ILE A 191 -6.45 14.76 -6.49
CA ILE A 191 -6.46 13.68 -7.48
C ILE A 191 -5.26 12.74 -7.27
N LEU A 192 -4.06 13.30 -7.13
CA LEU A 192 -2.83 12.52 -6.90
C LEU A 192 -2.83 11.81 -5.56
N SER A 193 -3.34 12.44 -4.50
CA SER A 193 -3.49 11.83 -3.18
C SER A 193 -4.45 10.62 -3.22
N THR A 194 -5.57 10.76 -3.95
CA THR A 194 -6.52 9.67 -4.14
C THR A 194 -5.89 8.52 -4.94
N LEU A 195 -5.17 8.82 -6.01
CA LEU A 195 -4.43 7.85 -6.80
C LEU A 195 -3.45 7.04 -5.92
N GLN A 196 -2.59 7.73 -5.18
CA GLN A 196 -1.64 7.08 -4.26
C GLN A 196 -2.36 6.25 -3.20
N GLY A 197 -3.42 6.79 -2.60
CA GLY A 197 -4.23 6.13 -1.58
C GLY A 197 -4.81 4.81 -2.05
N LEU A 198 -5.18 4.67 -3.32
CA LEU A 198 -5.69 3.42 -3.89
C LEU A 198 -4.62 2.31 -3.82
N PHE A 199 -3.39 2.58 -4.26
CA PHE A 199 -2.30 1.61 -4.19
C PHE A 199 -1.87 1.32 -2.75
N LEU A 200 -1.83 2.34 -1.88
CA LEU A 200 -1.47 2.19 -0.48
C LEU A 200 -2.44 1.31 0.32
N GLN A 201 -3.63 1.04 -0.17
CA GLN A 201 -4.52 0.04 0.43
C GLN A 201 -3.95 -1.39 0.31
N VAL A 202 -3.09 -1.63 -0.67
CA VAL A 202 -2.43 -2.93 -0.89
C VAL A 202 -0.97 -2.87 -0.44
N ALA A 203 -0.18 -1.99 -1.05
CA ALA A 203 1.26 -1.86 -0.81
C ALA A 203 1.77 -0.48 -1.24
N ASP A 204 2.96 -0.11 -0.82
CA ASP A 204 3.65 1.07 -1.34
C ASP A 204 4.44 0.71 -2.61
N ILE A 205 3.77 0.80 -3.76
CA ILE A 205 4.41 0.46 -5.05
C ILE A 205 5.49 1.45 -5.49
N SER A 206 5.64 2.60 -4.83
CA SER A 206 6.68 3.59 -5.15
C SER A 206 8.10 3.08 -4.91
N VAL A 207 8.24 1.99 -4.16
CA VAL A 207 9.53 1.35 -3.87
C VAL A 207 9.90 0.22 -4.83
N LEU A 208 8.99 -0.17 -5.74
CA LEU A 208 9.27 -1.16 -6.77
C LEU A 208 10.29 -0.62 -7.79
N GLN A 209 11.23 -1.50 -8.21
CA GLN A 209 12.33 -1.19 -9.15
C GLN A 209 12.34 -2.18 -10.31
#